data_7c7c17525a2051a244e60db10d94ecae
#
_entry.id   7c7c17525a2051a244e60db10d94ecae
#
_cell.length_a   1.000
_cell.length_b   1.000
_cell.length_c   1.000
_cell.angle_alpha   90.00
_cell.angle_beta   90.00
_cell.angle_gamma   90.00
#
_symmetry.space_group_name_H-M   'P 1'
#
loop_
_entity.id
_entity.type
_entity.pdbx_description
1 polymer ?
#
loop_
_entity_poly.entity_id
_entity_poly.type
_entity_poly.pdbx_seq_one_letter_code
_entity_poly.pdbx_strand_id
1 'polypeptide(L)'
;PETYYTALGSLKNLHIKPEDKILVRAATSGVGLAFARLAKAQFPDVHIVGSVRSGSKQFLLKHQAYDDIVIDQDGRLETEEQFDKILELVGPLTIKDSFDHIAPGGIICVTGLLGGQWELESFNPIEEIKNNSFMTTFHSAQVNQELMDELFDYIDRYQVDVSPRRVFSLEEVPEAHAYIEGKTGFGKVVIINENKKEKYDEKD
;
A
#
# COMPACT_ATOMS: atom_id res chain seq x y z
N PRO A 1 -4.21 -12.09 6.77
CA PRO A 1 -2.75 -12.07 7.01
C PRO A 1 -1.95 -11.67 5.79
N GLU A 2 -2.19 -12.24 4.60
CA GLU A 2 -1.39 -12.03 3.39
C GLU A 2 -1.15 -10.55 3.06
N THR A 3 -2.18 -9.72 3.06
CA THR A 3 -2.10 -8.28 2.77
C THR A 3 -1.15 -7.55 3.73
N TYR A 4 -1.25 -7.82 5.03
CA TYR A 4 -0.37 -7.22 6.04
C TYR A 4 1.04 -7.80 6.00
N TYR A 5 1.19 -9.08 5.67
CA TYR A 5 2.49 -9.70 5.46
C TYR A 5 3.26 -9.05 4.30
N THR A 6 2.57 -8.85 3.17
CA THR A 6 3.12 -8.13 2.01
C THR A 6 3.51 -6.70 2.37
N ALA A 7 2.64 -5.98 3.11
CA ALA A 7 2.89 -4.62 3.54
C ALA A 7 4.09 -4.52 4.50
N LEU A 8 4.22 -5.45 5.47
CA LEU A 8 5.34 -5.47 6.41
C LEU A 8 6.67 -5.79 5.73
N GLY A 9 6.68 -6.75 4.81
CA GLY A 9 7.89 -7.06 4.05
C GLY A 9 8.36 -5.89 3.18
N SER A 10 7.42 -5.18 2.55
CA SER A 10 7.72 -3.96 1.79
C SER A 10 8.24 -2.84 2.68
N LEU A 11 7.66 -2.67 3.87
CA LEU A 11 8.10 -1.68 4.87
C LEU A 11 9.55 -1.93 5.31
N LYS A 12 9.90 -3.19 5.58
CA LYS A 12 11.28 -3.56 5.92
C LYS A 12 12.27 -3.26 4.79
N ASN A 13 11.90 -3.59 3.55
CA ASN A 13 12.75 -3.36 2.38
C ASN A 13 12.95 -1.88 2.04
N LEU A 14 12.05 -1.01 2.50
CA LEU A 14 12.19 0.45 2.34
C LEU A 14 13.13 1.08 3.36
N HIS A 15 13.51 0.39 4.44
CA HIS A 15 14.39 0.91 5.50
C HIS A 15 13.97 2.31 5.97
N ILE A 16 12.69 2.44 6.36
CA ILE A 16 12.06 3.72 6.72
C ILE A 16 12.73 4.34 7.94
N LYS A 17 12.89 5.67 7.90
CA LYS A 17 13.33 6.51 9.01
C LYS A 17 12.19 7.44 9.43
N PRO A 18 12.21 7.95 10.68
CA PRO A 18 11.11 8.78 11.20
C PRO A 18 10.80 10.04 10.38
N GLU A 19 11.81 10.62 9.75
CA GLU A 19 11.69 11.87 8.97
C GLU A 19 11.44 11.65 7.47
N ASP A 20 11.35 10.38 7.00
CA ASP A 20 11.17 10.08 5.59
C ASP A 20 9.82 10.58 5.08
N LYS A 21 9.82 11.12 3.86
CA LYS A 21 8.63 11.37 3.07
C LYS A 21 8.37 10.17 2.15
N ILE A 22 7.21 9.54 2.31
CA ILE A 22 6.88 8.28 1.66
C ILE A 22 5.75 8.49 0.65
N LEU A 23 5.93 7.99 -0.57
CA LEU A 23 4.85 7.84 -1.53
C LEU A 23 4.32 6.39 -1.52
N VAL A 24 3.01 6.24 -1.50
CA VAL A 24 2.33 4.96 -1.72
C VAL A 24 1.53 5.05 -3.02
N ARG A 25 1.98 4.41 -4.09
CA ARG A 25 1.20 4.33 -5.34
C ARG A 25 0.08 3.30 -5.21
N ALA A 26 -1.10 3.63 -5.75
CA ALA A 26 -2.35 2.88 -5.53
C ALA A 26 -2.75 2.80 -4.05
N ALA A 27 -2.76 3.93 -3.37
CA ALA A 27 -2.99 4.09 -1.94
C ALA A 27 -4.32 3.51 -1.42
N THR A 28 -5.36 3.40 -2.27
CA THR A 28 -6.66 2.83 -1.92
C THR A 28 -6.69 1.29 -1.95
N SER A 29 -5.60 0.64 -2.38
CA SER A 29 -5.50 -0.82 -2.38
C SER A 29 -5.39 -1.39 -0.97
N GLY A 30 -5.69 -2.68 -0.80
CA GLY A 30 -5.56 -3.35 0.49
C GLY A 30 -4.13 -3.29 1.06
N VAL A 31 -3.11 -3.49 0.21
CA VAL A 31 -1.69 -3.42 0.61
C VAL A 31 -1.29 -1.98 0.93
N GLY A 32 -1.73 -1.00 0.13
CA GLY A 32 -1.43 0.42 0.38
C GLY A 32 -1.95 0.89 1.74
N LEU A 33 -3.21 0.57 2.07
CA LEU A 33 -3.79 0.90 3.38
C LEU A 33 -3.09 0.18 4.53
N ALA A 34 -2.79 -1.11 4.38
CA ALA A 34 -2.08 -1.88 5.39
C ALA A 34 -0.68 -1.30 5.65
N PHE A 35 0.05 -0.95 4.58
CA PHE A 35 1.36 -0.32 4.67
C PHE A 35 1.32 1.02 5.43
N ALA A 36 0.39 1.90 5.07
CA ALA A 36 0.27 3.21 5.73
C ALA A 36 -0.02 3.06 7.24
N ARG A 37 -0.90 2.12 7.61
CA ARG A 37 -1.20 1.81 9.02
C ARG A 37 0.02 1.26 9.78
N LEU A 38 0.75 0.30 9.18
CA LEU A 38 1.98 -0.25 9.78
C LEU A 38 3.04 0.85 9.93
N ALA A 39 3.28 1.63 8.89
CA ALA A 39 4.29 2.68 8.90
C ALA A 39 3.99 3.76 9.96
N LYS A 40 2.75 4.27 10.02
CA LYS A 40 2.35 5.26 11.03
C LYS A 40 2.39 4.72 12.45
N ALA A 41 2.09 3.45 12.66
CA ALA A 41 2.12 2.86 13.99
C ALA A 41 3.55 2.79 14.56
N GLN A 42 4.55 2.46 13.74
CA GLN A 42 5.95 2.43 14.16
C GLN A 42 6.63 3.79 14.10
N PHE A 43 6.29 4.62 13.10
CA PHE A 43 6.88 5.92 12.82
C PHE A 43 5.80 6.99 12.74
N PRO A 44 5.28 7.49 13.89
CA PRO A 44 4.15 8.43 13.91
C PRO A 44 4.41 9.73 13.13
N ASP A 45 5.67 10.19 13.10
CA ASP A 45 6.09 11.45 12.48
C ASP A 45 6.38 11.31 10.97
N VAL A 46 6.41 10.09 10.41
CA VAL A 46 6.65 9.89 8.98
C VAL A 46 5.54 10.56 8.15
N HIS A 47 5.92 11.23 7.06
CA HIS A 47 4.96 11.87 6.16
C HIS A 47 4.59 10.94 5.00
N ILE A 48 3.34 10.50 4.93
CA ILE A 48 2.86 9.54 3.93
C ILE A 48 1.91 10.21 2.94
N VAL A 49 2.30 10.20 1.67
CA VAL A 49 1.50 10.69 0.54
C VAL A 49 0.91 9.51 -0.21
N GLY A 50 -0.39 9.52 -0.42
CA GLY A 50 -1.08 8.47 -1.17
C GLY A 50 -1.42 8.89 -2.60
N SER A 51 -1.11 8.08 -3.62
CA SER A 51 -1.60 8.37 -4.96
C SER A 51 -2.95 7.73 -5.26
N VAL A 52 -3.79 8.46 -5.99
CA VAL A 52 -5.11 8.02 -6.47
C VAL A 52 -5.32 8.42 -7.93
N ARG A 53 -6.03 7.60 -8.71
CA ARG A 53 -6.31 7.86 -10.14
C ARG A 53 -7.30 9.01 -10.40
N SER A 54 -8.05 9.45 -9.40
CA SER A 54 -9.00 10.56 -9.55
C SER A 54 -9.29 11.22 -8.22
N GLY A 55 -9.57 12.52 -8.24
CA GLY A 55 -9.92 13.30 -7.06
C GLY A 55 -11.15 12.80 -6.30
N SER A 56 -12.05 12.04 -6.96
CA SER A 56 -13.22 11.44 -6.31
C SER A 56 -12.87 10.42 -5.22
N LYS A 57 -11.64 9.89 -5.20
CA LYS A 57 -11.16 8.95 -4.17
C LYS A 57 -10.37 9.62 -3.04
N GLN A 58 -10.05 10.89 -3.14
CA GLN A 58 -9.29 11.61 -2.11
C GLN A 58 -9.96 11.55 -0.73
N PHE A 59 -11.29 11.69 -0.68
CA PHE A 59 -12.01 11.64 0.59
C PHE A 59 -11.89 10.29 1.30
N LEU A 60 -11.68 9.19 0.55
CA LEU A 60 -11.52 7.85 1.10
C LEU A 60 -10.23 7.69 1.93
N LEU A 61 -9.21 8.50 1.64
CA LEU A 61 -7.92 8.43 2.29
C LEU A 61 -7.74 9.41 3.46
N LYS A 62 -8.57 10.45 3.56
CA LYS A 62 -8.48 11.50 4.60
C LYS A 62 -8.43 11.00 6.05
N HIS A 63 -8.85 9.76 6.31
CA HIS A 63 -8.91 9.16 7.63
C HIS A 63 -8.15 7.82 7.71
N GLN A 64 -7.23 7.57 6.77
CA GLN A 64 -6.61 6.26 6.56
C GLN A 64 -5.08 6.26 6.71
N ALA A 65 -4.53 7.04 7.64
CA ALA A 65 -3.09 7.13 7.88
C ALA A 65 -2.26 7.78 6.75
N TYR A 66 -2.91 8.52 5.84
CA TYR A 66 -2.24 9.36 4.84
C TYR A 66 -2.30 10.83 5.27
N ASP A 67 -1.19 11.54 5.11
CA ASP A 67 -1.10 12.98 5.40
C ASP A 67 -1.57 13.81 4.21
N ASP A 68 -1.14 13.41 2.99
CA ASP A 68 -1.48 14.08 1.73
C ASP A 68 -1.85 13.09 0.62
N ILE A 69 -2.45 13.63 -0.45
CA ILE A 69 -2.91 12.89 -1.62
C ILE A 69 -2.43 13.55 -2.88
N VAL A 70 -1.89 12.77 -3.80
CA VAL A 70 -1.52 13.19 -5.16
C VAL A 70 -2.33 12.42 -6.20
N ILE A 71 -2.62 13.09 -7.33
CA ILE A 71 -3.27 12.43 -8.47
C ILE A 71 -2.23 11.68 -9.29
N ASP A 72 -2.56 10.46 -9.67
CA ASP A 72 -1.81 9.61 -10.59
C ASP A 72 -2.67 9.45 -11.86
N GLN A 73 -2.45 10.32 -12.83
CA GLN A 73 -3.19 10.29 -14.08
C GLN A 73 -2.38 9.62 -15.18
N ASP A 74 -2.94 8.56 -15.74
CA ASP A 74 -2.34 7.79 -16.82
C ASP A 74 -0.90 7.31 -16.52
N GLY A 75 -0.65 6.97 -15.26
CA GLY A 75 0.64 6.47 -14.77
C GLY A 75 1.67 7.56 -14.45
N ARG A 76 1.25 8.83 -14.43
CA ARG A 76 2.07 9.99 -14.07
C ARG A 76 1.51 10.72 -12.87
N LEU A 77 2.39 11.06 -11.94
CA LEU A 77 2.02 11.85 -10.77
C LEU A 77 1.89 13.33 -11.13
N GLU A 78 0.79 13.95 -10.72
CA GLU A 78 0.57 15.40 -10.87
C GLU A 78 1.24 16.18 -9.73
N THR A 79 2.57 16.06 -9.61
CA THR A 79 3.36 16.77 -8.60
C THR A 79 4.80 16.90 -9.06
N GLU A 80 5.54 17.88 -8.51
CA GLU A 80 7.00 18.00 -8.64
C GLU A 80 7.75 17.53 -7.38
N GLU A 81 7.02 16.98 -6.42
CA GLU A 81 7.61 16.52 -5.16
C GLU A 81 8.49 15.30 -5.34
N GLN A 82 9.52 15.21 -4.51
CA GLN A 82 10.38 14.04 -4.39
C GLN A 82 10.13 13.32 -3.06
N PHE A 83 10.33 12.00 -3.06
CA PHE A 83 10.06 11.12 -1.94
C PHE A 83 11.31 10.31 -1.57
N ASP A 84 11.57 10.17 -0.28
CA ASP A 84 12.68 9.35 0.22
C ASP A 84 12.41 7.85 0.01
N LYS A 85 11.14 7.46 0.08
CA LYS A 85 10.68 6.08 -0.10
C LYS A 85 9.45 6.03 -0.99
N ILE A 86 9.40 5.04 -1.88
CA ILE A 86 8.22 4.80 -2.72
C ILE A 86 7.81 3.33 -2.59
N LEU A 87 6.59 3.09 -2.13
CA LEU A 87 5.92 1.80 -2.27
C LEU A 87 5.20 1.77 -3.61
N GLU A 88 5.70 0.96 -4.54
CA GLU A 88 5.19 0.85 -5.89
C GLU A 88 4.28 -0.40 -6.02
N LEU A 89 2.96 -0.16 -6.08
CA LEU A 89 1.96 -1.22 -6.18
C LEU A 89 1.33 -1.32 -7.57
N VAL A 90 1.58 -0.35 -8.44
CA VAL A 90 1.09 -0.36 -9.83
C VAL A 90 2.03 -1.18 -10.72
N GLY A 91 3.33 -1.06 -10.49
CA GLY A 91 4.36 -1.89 -11.11
C GLY A 91 4.95 -1.29 -12.39
N PRO A 92 5.31 -2.12 -13.40
CA PRO A 92 6.03 -1.69 -14.59
C PRO A 92 5.42 -0.50 -15.34
N LEU A 93 4.09 -0.34 -15.28
CA LEU A 93 3.40 0.79 -15.92
C LEU A 93 3.86 2.15 -15.39
N THR A 94 4.25 2.24 -14.11
CA THR A 94 4.51 3.51 -13.42
C THR A 94 5.93 3.63 -12.88
N ILE A 95 6.74 2.58 -12.95
CA ILE A 95 8.07 2.55 -12.31
C ILE A 95 9.02 3.64 -12.83
N LYS A 96 8.96 3.99 -14.11
CA LYS A 96 9.80 5.05 -14.69
C LYS A 96 9.43 6.42 -14.12
N ASP A 97 8.14 6.71 -14.01
CA ASP A 97 7.63 7.92 -13.35
C ASP A 97 7.99 7.93 -11.85
N SER A 98 7.96 6.77 -11.18
CA SER A 98 8.42 6.68 -9.79
C SER A 98 9.91 7.04 -9.64
N PHE A 99 10.76 6.72 -10.61
CA PHE A 99 12.16 7.18 -10.62
C PHE A 99 12.31 8.68 -10.88
N ASP A 100 11.37 9.34 -11.55
CA ASP A 100 11.37 10.79 -11.71
C ASP A 100 11.07 11.51 -10.38
N HIS A 101 10.40 10.84 -9.45
CA HIS A 101 9.97 11.39 -8.17
C HIS A 101 10.77 10.85 -6.96
N ILE A 102 11.83 10.07 -7.17
CA ILE A 102 12.64 9.57 -6.05
C ILE A 102 13.72 10.59 -5.65
N ALA A 103 13.84 10.85 -4.36
CA ALA A 103 14.90 11.70 -3.80
C ALA A 103 16.28 11.04 -3.91
N PRO A 104 17.38 11.82 -3.87
CA PRO A 104 18.74 11.28 -3.88
C PRO A 104 18.98 10.23 -2.79
N GLY A 105 19.42 9.04 -3.19
CA GLY A 105 19.64 7.90 -2.29
C GLY A 105 18.36 7.23 -1.79
N GLY A 106 17.19 7.61 -2.32
CA GLY A 106 15.90 7.02 -1.96
C GLY A 106 15.73 5.57 -2.40
N ILE A 107 14.69 4.92 -1.91
CA ILE A 107 14.41 3.50 -2.18
C ILE A 107 13.01 3.32 -2.74
N ILE A 108 12.89 2.61 -3.86
CA ILE A 108 11.61 2.18 -4.43
C ILE A 108 11.46 0.68 -4.17
N CYS A 109 10.38 0.28 -3.48
CA CYS A 109 10.01 -1.12 -3.31
C CYS A 109 8.85 -1.48 -4.25
N VAL A 110 9.15 -2.25 -5.30
CA VAL A 110 8.16 -2.73 -6.26
C VAL A 110 7.52 -4.00 -5.71
N THR A 111 6.24 -3.96 -5.39
CA THR A 111 5.54 -5.06 -4.71
C THR A 111 4.25 -5.46 -5.45
N GLY A 112 3.65 -4.56 -6.23
CA GLY A 112 2.39 -4.81 -6.91
C GLY A 112 2.48 -4.76 -8.44
N LEU A 113 1.42 -5.28 -9.07
CA LEU A 113 1.22 -5.32 -10.52
C LEU A 113 -0.19 -4.83 -10.90
N LEU A 114 -0.73 -3.89 -10.13
CA LEU A 114 -2.10 -3.39 -10.31
C LEU A 114 -2.31 -2.63 -11.63
N GLY A 115 -1.21 -2.23 -12.29
CA GLY A 115 -1.23 -1.65 -13.65
C GLY A 115 -1.52 -2.65 -14.76
N GLY A 116 -1.52 -3.97 -14.48
CA GLY A 116 -1.77 -5.03 -15.46
C GLY A 116 -0.62 -5.29 -16.42
N GLN A 117 0.50 -4.60 -16.27
CA GLN A 117 1.74 -4.84 -17.02
C GLN A 117 2.70 -5.66 -16.14
N TRP A 118 3.20 -6.78 -16.67
CA TRP A 118 4.02 -7.74 -15.93
C TRP A 118 5.51 -7.56 -16.12
N GLU A 119 5.92 -6.95 -17.21
CA GLU A 119 7.31 -6.78 -17.60
C GLU A 119 7.65 -5.30 -17.82
N LEU A 120 8.85 -4.93 -17.46
CA LEU A 120 9.40 -3.60 -17.69
C LEU A 120 10.20 -3.61 -19.00
N GLU A 121 9.56 -3.17 -20.07
CA GLU A 121 10.17 -3.12 -21.38
C GLU A 121 11.13 -1.94 -21.53
N SER A 122 12.20 -2.13 -22.33
CA SER A 122 13.15 -1.06 -22.71
C SER A 122 13.69 -0.29 -21.49
N PHE A 123 14.12 -1.03 -20.46
CA PHE A 123 14.68 -0.45 -19.24
C PHE A 123 16.19 -0.49 -19.23
N ASN A 124 16.81 0.71 -19.28
CA ASN A 124 18.25 0.87 -19.09
C ASN A 124 18.53 1.31 -17.65
N PRO A 125 19.03 0.42 -16.77
CA PRO A 125 19.18 0.76 -15.35
C PRO A 125 20.15 1.92 -15.08
N ILE A 126 21.11 2.18 -15.96
CA ILE A 126 22.08 3.28 -15.80
C ILE A 126 21.40 4.64 -16.05
N GLU A 127 20.44 4.71 -16.95
CA GLU A 127 19.75 5.94 -17.32
C GLU A 127 18.45 6.16 -16.51
N GLU A 128 17.78 5.03 -16.16
CA GLU A 128 16.43 5.10 -15.57
C GLU A 128 16.45 5.10 -14.05
N ILE A 129 17.44 4.45 -13.40
CA ILE A 129 17.60 4.55 -11.94
C ILE A 129 18.29 5.87 -11.61
N LYS A 130 17.46 6.88 -11.32
CA LYS A 130 17.92 8.27 -11.12
C LYS A 130 18.42 8.51 -9.70
N ASN A 131 19.13 9.61 -9.51
CA ASN A 131 19.49 10.18 -8.21
C ASN A 131 20.29 9.24 -7.28
N ASN A 132 21.06 8.28 -7.85
CA ASN A 132 21.73 7.23 -7.07
C ASN A 132 20.79 6.49 -6.13
N SER A 133 19.53 6.31 -6.54
CA SER A 133 18.50 5.62 -5.78
C SER A 133 18.64 4.10 -5.86
N PHE A 134 17.79 3.39 -5.13
CA PHE A 134 17.77 1.95 -5.07
C PHE A 134 16.40 1.42 -5.49
N MET A 135 16.39 0.28 -6.18
CA MET A 135 15.18 -0.48 -6.42
C MET A 135 15.27 -1.82 -5.71
N THR A 136 14.23 -2.16 -4.98
CA THR A 136 14.05 -3.45 -4.33
C THR A 136 12.67 -4.00 -4.62
N THR A 137 12.42 -5.23 -4.23
CA THR A 137 11.10 -5.86 -4.36
C THR A 137 10.80 -6.71 -3.13
N PHE A 138 9.52 -6.89 -2.83
CA PHE A 138 9.08 -7.90 -1.88
C PHE A 138 8.09 -8.84 -2.55
N HIS A 139 8.34 -10.14 -2.42
CA HIS A 139 7.48 -11.19 -2.95
C HIS A 139 6.96 -12.07 -1.81
N SER A 140 5.64 -12.13 -1.63
CA SER A 140 4.99 -12.78 -0.48
C SER A 140 4.86 -14.30 -0.57
N ALA A 141 5.40 -14.94 -1.61
CA ALA A 141 5.25 -16.39 -1.81
C ALA A 141 5.99 -17.26 -0.80
N GLN A 142 7.05 -16.71 -0.17
CA GLN A 142 7.82 -17.43 0.84
C GLN A 142 7.36 -17.02 2.23
N VAL A 143 6.34 -17.69 2.74
CA VAL A 143 5.82 -17.49 4.10
C VAL A 143 6.04 -18.75 4.93
N ASN A 144 6.40 -18.57 6.19
CA ASN A 144 6.51 -19.64 7.19
C ASN A 144 5.93 -19.15 8.54
N GLN A 145 5.92 -20.01 9.54
CA GLN A 145 5.38 -19.67 10.85
C GLN A 145 6.13 -18.53 11.52
N GLU A 146 7.45 -18.53 11.47
CA GLU A 146 8.31 -17.51 12.10
C GLU A 146 7.99 -16.10 11.54
N LEU A 147 7.85 -15.96 10.22
CA LEU A 147 7.49 -14.70 9.57
C LEU A 147 6.06 -14.25 9.89
N MET A 148 5.15 -15.20 10.10
CA MET A 148 3.79 -14.89 10.56
C MET A 148 3.76 -14.45 12.03
N ASP A 149 4.52 -15.09 12.89
CA ASP A 149 4.65 -14.71 14.29
C ASP A 149 5.25 -13.30 14.40
N GLU A 150 6.26 -12.98 13.59
CA GLU A 150 6.83 -11.65 13.50
C GLU A 150 5.78 -10.58 13.08
N LEU A 151 4.91 -10.90 12.14
CA LEU A 151 3.81 -10.01 11.76
C LEU A 151 2.85 -9.75 12.93
N PHE A 152 2.46 -10.80 13.65
CA PHE A 152 1.56 -10.67 14.79
C PHE A 152 2.22 -9.91 15.94
N ASP A 153 3.49 -10.19 16.22
CA ASP A 153 4.28 -9.45 17.22
C ASP A 153 4.39 -7.96 16.87
N TYR A 154 4.54 -7.64 15.58
CA TYR A 154 4.58 -6.26 15.11
C TYR A 154 3.23 -5.56 15.35
N ILE A 155 2.13 -6.21 14.95
CA ILE A 155 0.77 -5.68 15.12
C ILE A 155 0.49 -5.42 16.61
N ASP A 156 0.82 -6.36 17.48
CA ASP A 156 0.60 -6.24 18.92
C ASP A 156 1.49 -5.18 19.55
N ARG A 157 2.77 -5.14 19.19
CA ARG A 157 3.74 -4.17 19.72
C ARG A 157 3.36 -2.73 19.41
N TYR A 158 2.94 -2.46 18.20
CA TYR A 158 2.62 -1.11 17.74
C TYR A 158 1.13 -0.81 17.75
N GLN A 159 0.29 -1.73 18.27
CA GLN A 159 -1.17 -1.59 18.38
C GLN A 159 -1.80 -1.18 17.04
N VAL A 160 -1.42 -1.86 15.96
CA VAL A 160 -1.87 -1.55 14.61
C VAL A 160 -3.35 -1.86 14.45
N ASP A 161 -4.14 -0.91 13.96
CA ASP A 161 -5.53 -1.17 13.57
C ASP A 161 -5.58 -2.00 12.28
N VAL A 162 -5.85 -3.29 12.43
CA VAL A 162 -5.99 -4.25 11.31
C VAL A 162 -7.45 -4.50 10.92
N SER A 163 -8.38 -3.69 11.41
CA SER A 163 -9.81 -3.84 11.12
C SER A 163 -10.07 -3.85 9.61
N PRO A 164 -10.82 -4.84 9.10
CA PRO A 164 -11.24 -4.85 7.71
C PRO A 164 -12.19 -3.68 7.44
N ARG A 165 -12.21 -3.20 6.21
CA ARG A 165 -13.16 -2.14 5.80
C ARG A 165 -14.61 -2.60 5.92
N ARG A 166 -14.85 -3.87 5.60
CA ARG A 166 -16.17 -4.46 5.67
C ARG A 166 -16.11 -5.96 5.94
N VAL A 167 -17.07 -6.45 6.68
CA VAL A 167 -17.23 -7.88 6.98
C VAL A 167 -18.55 -8.34 6.37
N PHE A 168 -18.52 -9.47 5.69
CA PHE A 168 -19.68 -10.11 5.09
C PHE A 168 -19.84 -11.54 5.63
N SER A 169 -21.05 -12.04 5.67
CA SER A 169 -21.29 -13.46 5.93
C SER A 169 -21.00 -14.30 4.67
N LEU A 170 -21.00 -15.62 4.81
CA LEU A 170 -20.80 -16.53 3.68
C LEU A 170 -21.93 -16.41 2.64
N GLU A 171 -23.15 -16.13 3.08
CA GLU A 171 -24.31 -15.93 2.24
C GLU A 171 -24.24 -14.63 1.43
N GLU A 172 -23.47 -13.63 1.91
CA GLU A 172 -23.30 -12.31 1.29
C GLU A 172 -22.08 -12.25 0.34
N VAL A 173 -21.52 -13.37 -0.08
CA VAL A 173 -20.37 -13.42 -1.02
C VAL A 173 -20.66 -12.65 -2.33
N PRO A 174 -21.83 -12.75 -2.97
CA PRO A 174 -22.13 -11.95 -4.16
C PRO A 174 -22.07 -10.44 -3.91
N GLU A 175 -22.58 -9.97 -2.78
CA GLU A 175 -22.55 -8.57 -2.37
C GLU A 175 -21.12 -8.10 -2.07
N ALA A 176 -20.30 -8.96 -1.46
CA ALA A 176 -18.89 -8.68 -1.21
C ALA A 176 -18.11 -8.48 -2.52
N HIS A 177 -18.35 -9.32 -3.54
CA HIS A 177 -17.80 -9.15 -4.88
C HIS A 177 -18.26 -7.85 -5.53
N ALA A 178 -19.56 -7.57 -5.52
CA ALA A 178 -20.11 -6.34 -6.07
C ALA A 178 -19.53 -5.08 -5.38
N TYR A 179 -19.28 -5.15 -4.06
CA TYR A 179 -18.63 -4.08 -3.32
C TYR A 179 -17.18 -3.83 -3.79
N ILE A 180 -16.38 -4.89 -3.95
CA ILE A 180 -14.97 -4.75 -4.38
C ILE A 180 -14.87 -4.25 -5.83
N GLU A 181 -15.72 -4.77 -6.73
CA GLU A 181 -15.77 -4.39 -8.14
C GLU A 181 -16.36 -3.00 -8.36
N GLY A 182 -17.10 -2.50 -7.39
CA GLY A 182 -17.73 -1.18 -7.42
C GLY A 182 -16.70 -0.04 -7.40
N LYS A 183 -17.10 1.12 -7.96
CA LYS A 183 -16.24 2.34 -8.01
C LYS A 183 -15.88 2.91 -6.65
N THR A 184 -16.64 2.59 -5.61
CA THR A 184 -16.45 3.05 -4.22
C THR A 184 -15.72 2.04 -3.33
N GLY A 185 -15.46 0.83 -3.84
CA GLY A 185 -14.73 -0.19 -3.12
C GLY A 185 -13.27 0.22 -2.85
N PHE A 186 -12.82 0.08 -1.61
CA PHE A 186 -11.43 0.26 -1.22
C PHE A 186 -11.09 -0.55 0.03
N GLY A 187 -9.80 -0.78 0.24
CA GLY A 187 -9.33 -1.53 1.40
C GLY A 187 -9.64 -3.03 1.33
N LYS A 188 -9.64 -3.67 2.48
CA LYS A 188 -9.83 -5.11 2.59
C LYS A 188 -11.24 -5.43 3.10
N VAL A 189 -11.90 -6.39 2.47
CA VAL A 189 -13.12 -7.02 2.98
C VAL A 189 -12.83 -8.44 3.44
N VAL A 190 -13.61 -8.93 4.38
CA VAL A 190 -13.46 -10.27 4.96
C VAL A 190 -14.80 -10.97 4.92
N ILE A 191 -14.79 -12.26 4.56
CA ILE A 191 -15.92 -13.16 4.68
C ILE A 191 -15.74 -13.99 5.95
N ILE A 192 -16.73 -14.02 6.82
CA ILE A 192 -16.73 -14.89 8.00
C ILE A 192 -17.74 -16.03 7.84
N ASN A 193 -17.30 -17.23 8.21
CA ASN A 193 -18.09 -18.46 8.09
C ASN A 193 -18.89 -18.79 9.38
N GLU A 194 -19.18 -17.80 10.22
CA GLU A 194 -19.97 -17.97 11.43
C GLU A 194 -20.86 -16.73 11.62
N ASN A 195 -22.02 -16.88 12.26
CA ASN A 195 -22.94 -15.79 12.64
C ASN A 195 -22.36 -14.88 13.74
N LYS A 196 -21.15 -14.33 13.54
CA LYS A 196 -20.48 -13.38 14.46
C LYS A 196 -20.47 -11.95 13.92
N LYS A 197 -21.44 -11.58 13.09
CA LYS A 197 -21.56 -10.25 12.49
C LYS A 197 -21.70 -9.14 13.55
N GLU A 198 -22.32 -9.44 14.69
CA GLU A 198 -22.60 -8.49 15.77
C GLU A 198 -21.36 -7.83 16.42
N LYS A 199 -20.15 -8.36 16.21
CA LYS A 199 -18.93 -7.88 16.86
C LYS A 199 -18.15 -6.82 16.07
N TYR A 200 -18.49 -6.60 14.81
CA TYR A 200 -17.73 -5.72 13.89
C TYR A 200 -18.54 -4.52 13.37
N ASP A 201 -19.87 -4.52 13.53
CA ASP A 201 -20.75 -3.44 13.06
C ASP A 201 -20.87 -2.24 14.05
N GLU A 202 -20.17 -2.27 15.21
CA GLU A 202 -20.25 -1.19 16.23
C GLU A 202 -19.21 -0.05 16.04
N LYS A 203 -18.53 0.02 14.90
CA LYS A 203 -17.59 1.12 14.63
C LYS A 203 -17.98 1.87 13.34
N ASP A 204 -19.09 2.62 13.39
CA ASP A 204 -19.38 3.74 12.48
C ASP A 204 -18.77 5.05 12.98
#